data_605b198a0d486ee64b3e1dc6742b06ff
#
_entry.id   605b198a0d486ee64b3e1dc6742b06ff
#
_cell.length_a   1.000
_cell.length_b   1.000
_cell.length_c   1.000
_cell.angle_alpha   90.00
_cell.angle_beta   90.00
_cell.angle_gamma   90.00
#
_symmetry.space_group_name_H-M   'P 1'
#
loop_
_entity.id
_entity.type
_entity.pdbx_description
1 polymer ?
#
loop_
_entity_poly.entity_id
_entity_poly.type
_entity_poly.pdbx_seq_one_letter_code
_entity_poly.pdbx_strand_id
1 'polypeptide(L)'
;LGDVYKRQAYQNTEAPFPNYRLSESNIRFDARKELAGWNQPSFGGKLGPAIEIGFPNEMPFGKLVPRPIPMWKDSGLREYPEVVKNETGDTIRCRLPYNCQITPYLHVKAPAGLKIGMLTDNYTGGSANNVRAEYITREGEQSYENFGWMNGHEMLYVIPAGVEVLGLKYRETGYNADIKGTFTCDDAFFTELWKRSARTLYITMRDNYMDCPDRERAQWWGDEVNELGEAFYALDPRGWQLAVKGIYELMNWQRADGIIASPVPSANWCKELPLQMLASVGWYGFYTQAFYSGDYSFVP
;
A
#
# COMPACT_ATOMS: atom_id res chain seq x y z
N LEU A 1 16.03 -4.69 -18.37
CA LEU A 1 16.26 -3.86 -17.20
C LEU A 1 17.63 -4.17 -16.56
N GLY A 2 18.54 -4.63 -17.35
CA GLY A 2 19.87 -5.02 -16.92
C GLY A 2 20.77 -3.81 -16.64
N ASP A 3 21.55 -3.90 -15.72
CA ASP A 3 22.48 -3.05 -15.00
C ASP A 3 21.88 -2.58 -13.67
N VAL A 4 21.31 -3.54 -13.04
CA VAL A 4 20.38 -3.43 -11.91
C VAL A 4 21.07 -2.93 -10.63
N TYR A 5 22.35 -3.11 -10.42
CA TYR A 5 22.96 -2.88 -9.10
C TYR A 5 23.76 -1.60 -8.93
N LYS A 6 24.24 -0.98 -9.98
CA LYS A 6 25.12 0.19 -9.86
C LYS A 6 24.52 1.51 -10.32
N ARG A 7 23.40 1.48 -11.06
CA ARG A 7 22.78 2.67 -11.66
C ARG A 7 21.28 2.83 -11.36
N GLN A 8 20.76 2.12 -10.38
CA GLN A 8 19.34 2.23 -10.05
C GLN A 8 19.04 3.56 -9.36
N ALA A 9 18.04 4.28 -9.89
CA ALA A 9 17.46 5.41 -9.19
C ALA A 9 16.67 4.95 -7.96
N TYR A 10 16.02 3.78 -8.03
CA TYR A 10 15.28 3.18 -6.92
C TYR A 10 16.16 2.25 -6.10
N GLN A 11 16.18 2.46 -4.79
CA GLN A 11 16.93 1.68 -3.81
C GLN A 11 16.11 1.57 -2.52
N ASN A 12 16.51 0.70 -1.62
CA ASN A 12 15.99 0.75 -0.25
C ASN A 12 16.54 1.97 0.48
N THR A 13 15.77 2.51 1.44
CA THR A 13 16.25 3.55 2.35
C THR A 13 17.47 3.05 3.15
N GLU A 14 18.22 3.99 3.73
CA GLU A 14 19.28 3.61 4.69
C GLU A 14 18.66 3.05 5.99
N ALA A 15 19.48 2.31 6.75
CA ALA A 15 19.10 1.91 8.10
C ALA A 15 18.74 3.14 8.97
N PRO A 16 17.85 3.01 9.95
CA PRO A 16 17.13 1.78 10.32
C PRO A 16 16.04 1.41 9.33
N PHE A 17 15.87 0.11 9.12
CA PHE A 17 14.77 -0.43 8.34
C PHE A 17 13.58 -0.72 9.25
N PRO A 18 12.34 -0.66 8.72
CA PRO A 18 11.18 -1.09 9.48
C PRO A 18 11.29 -2.58 9.82
N ASN A 19 10.66 -2.94 10.90
CA ASN A 19 10.46 -4.33 11.26
C ASN A 19 9.77 -5.05 10.11
N TYR A 20 10.46 -5.85 9.36
CA TYR A 20 10.02 -6.69 8.27
C TYR A 20 8.75 -6.22 7.49
N ARG A 21 8.70 -6.48 6.19
CA ARG A 21 7.52 -6.49 5.31
C ARG A 21 6.98 -5.15 4.78
N LEU A 22 7.60 -4.03 5.08
CA LEU A 22 7.25 -2.74 4.49
C LEU A 22 8.28 -2.26 3.47
N SER A 23 8.95 -3.17 2.79
CA SER A 23 9.98 -2.83 1.79
C SER A 23 9.46 -1.94 0.67
N GLU A 24 8.21 -2.12 0.27
CA GLU A 24 7.56 -1.31 -0.76
C GLU A 24 7.32 0.15 -0.36
N SER A 25 7.33 0.46 0.94
CA SER A 25 7.22 1.84 1.44
C SER A 25 8.57 2.50 1.71
N ASN A 26 9.64 1.70 1.79
CA ASN A 26 10.97 2.18 2.14
C ASN A 26 11.83 2.38 0.90
N ILE A 27 11.36 3.22 0.02
CA ILE A 27 11.99 3.53 -1.25
C ILE A 27 12.88 4.76 -1.08
N ARG A 28 14.14 4.64 -1.51
CA ARG A 28 15.01 5.77 -1.82
C ARG A 28 15.03 5.95 -3.33
N PHE A 29 14.68 7.13 -3.79
CA PHE A 29 14.85 7.52 -5.18
C PHE A 29 16.01 8.51 -5.32
N ASP A 30 17.02 8.14 -6.10
CA ASP A 30 18.16 9.02 -6.41
C ASP A 30 17.96 9.67 -7.79
N ALA A 31 17.48 10.91 -7.80
CA ALA A 31 17.17 11.64 -9.03
C ALA A 31 18.41 11.88 -9.92
N ARG A 32 19.61 11.80 -9.39
CA ARG A 32 20.86 11.92 -10.16
C ARG A 32 21.11 10.72 -11.08
N LYS A 33 20.44 9.60 -10.78
CA LYS A 33 20.54 8.32 -11.52
C LYS A 33 19.33 8.07 -12.43
N GLU A 34 18.37 9.00 -12.45
CA GLU A 34 17.19 8.87 -13.28
C GLU A 34 17.57 8.85 -14.76
N LEU A 35 17.01 7.91 -15.49
CA LEU A 35 17.11 7.84 -16.94
C LEU A 35 15.96 8.66 -17.56
N ALA A 36 16.10 9.98 -17.58
CA ALA A 36 15.04 10.86 -18.10
C ALA A 36 14.65 10.45 -19.54
N GLY A 37 13.35 10.35 -19.79
CA GLY A 37 12.80 10.03 -21.11
C GLY A 37 12.98 8.58 -21.56
N TRP A 38 13.35 7.65 -20.68
CA TRP A 38 13.55 6.23 -21.03
C TRP A 38 12.33 5.55 -21.70
N ASN A 39 11.14 6.08 -21.45
CA ASN A 39 9.87 5.61 -22.01
C ASN A 39 9.44 6.37 -23.28
N GLN A 40 10.28 7.25 -23.80
CA GLN A 40 10.00 8.00 -25.03
C GLN A 40 10.60 7.29 -26.24
N PRO A 41 9.94 7.28 -27.42
CA PRO A 41 10.50 6.70 -28.63
C PRO A 41 11.85 7.32 -29.05
N SER A 42 12.11 8.57 -28.65
CA SER A 42 13.34 9.31 -28.95
C SER A 42 14.47 9.07 -27.96
N PHE A 43 14.30 8.12 -26.99
CA PHE A 43 15.33 7.88 -25.98
C PHE A 43 16.62 7.35 -26.60
N GLY A 44 17.67 8.18 -26.60
CA GLY A 44 18.99 7.84 -27.13
C GLY A 44 19.96 7.23 -26.10
N GLY A 45 19.47 6.95 -24.89
CA GLY A 45 20.28 6.34 -23.82
C GLY A 45 20.62 4.89 -24.10
N LYS A 46 21.77 4.43 -23.61
CA LYS A 46 22.17 3.02 -23.72
C LYS A 46 21.50 2.20 -22.64
N LEU A 47 20.55 1.37 -23.04
CA LEU A 47 20.07 0.27 -22.23
C LEU A 47 20.84 -0.99 -22.62
N GLY A 48 21.14 -1.85 -21.66
CA GLY A 48 21.66 -3.18 -21.94
C GLY A 48 20.63 -4.04 -22.69
N PRO A 49 21.07 -5.13 -23.34
CA PRO A 49 20.15 -6.06 -23.97
C PRO A 49 19.18 -6.65 -22.93
N ALA A 50 17.95 -6.89 -23.32
CA ALA A 50 17.01 -7.63 -22.49
C ALA A 50 17.52 -9.06 -22.28
N ILE A 51 17.32 -9.58 -21.09
CA ILE A 51 17.59 -10.98 -20.77
C ILE A 51 16.27 -11.74 -20.92
N GLU A 52 16.25 -12.77 -21.72
CA GLU A 52 15.14 -13.69 -21.82
C GLU A 52 15.06 -14.53 -20.54
N ILE A 53 13.92 -14.49 -19.85
CA ILE A 53 13.70 -15.24 -18.61
C ILE A 53 12.91 -16.52 -18.89
N GLY A 54 11.96 -16.49 -19.83
CA GLY A 54 11.08 -17.61 -20.19
C GLY A 54 9.78 -17.12 -20.81
N PHE A 55 8.90 -18.06 -21.13
CA PHE A 55 7.58 -17.75 -21.66
C PHE A 55 6.56 -17.44 -20.55
N PRO A 56 5.47 -16.70 -20.88
CA PRO A 56 4.32 -16.60 -20.00
C PRO A 56 3.81 -18.00 -19.61
N ASN A 57 3.35 -18.17 -18.41
CA ASN A 57 2.90 -19.44 -17.81
C ASN A 57 4.00 -20.43 -17.41
N GLU A 58 5.27 -20.11 -17.60
CA GLU A 58 6.39 -20.87 -17.04
C GLU A 58 6.77 -20.38 -15.65
N MET A 59 7.44 -21.24 -14.88
CA MET A 59 7.99 -20.80 -13.60
C MET A 59 9.08 -19.73 -13.81
N PRO A 60 9.17 -18.71 -12.93
CA PRO A 60 8.49 -18.59 -11.63
C PRO A 60 7.10 -17.93 -11.69
N PHE A 61 6.62 -17.50 -12.85
CA PHE A 61 5.41 -16.67 -12.96
C PHE A 61 4.12 -17.49 -12.95
N GLY A 62 4.15 -18.76 -13.39
CA GLY A 62 2.99 -19.63 -13.45
C GLY A 62 1.91 -19.11 -14.41
N LYS A 63 0.71 -19.65 -14.28
CA LYS A 63 -0.43 -19.27 -15.11
C LYS A 63 -0.89 -17.85 -14.79
N LEU A 64 -0.94 -16.99 -15.79
CA LEU A 64 -1.50 -15.65 -15.67
C LEU A 64 -3.04 -15.73 -15.62
N VAL A 65 -3.63 -14.99 -14.70
CA VAL A 65 -5.08 -14.89 -14.54
C VAL A 65 -5.52 -13.43 -14.65
N PRO A 66 -6.74 -13.15 -15.15
CA PRO A 66 -7.29 -11.81 -15.11
C PRO A 66 -7.38 -11.28 -13.67
N ARG A 67 -7.13 -9.99 -13.49
CA ARG A 67 -7.29 -9.35 -12.18
C ARG A 67 -8.75 -9.42 -11.74
N PRO A 68 -9.09 -10.05 -10.59
CA PRO A 68 -10.48 -10.25 -10.17
C PRO A 68 -11.08 -9.06 -9.41
N ILE A 69 -10.29 -8.05 -9.11
CA ILE A 69 -10.67 -6.86 -8.35
C ILE A 69 -10.40 -5.58 -9.14
N PRO A 70 -11.06 -4.46 -8.83
CA PRO A 70 -10.84 -3.20 -9.53
C PRO A 70 -9.40 -2.71 -9.40
N MET A 71 -8.97 -1.86 -10.33
CA MET A 71 -7.73 -1.09 -10.19
C MET A 71 -7.89 -0.13 -9.00
N TRP A 72 -6.76 0.28 -8.41
CA TRP A 72 -6.77 1.20 -7.27
C TRP A 72 -7.45 2.53 -7.60
N LYS A 73 -8.04 3.11 -6.59
CA LYS A 73 -8.56 4.47 -6.66
C LYS A 73 -7.44 5.45 -6.94
N ASP A 74 -7.69 6.39 -7.82
CA ASP A 74 -6.80 7.50 -8.14
C ASP A 74 -7.58 8.80 -8.06
N SER A 75 -7.26 9.60 -7.05
CA SER A 75 -7.91 10.89 -6.81
C SER A 75 -7.34 12.04 -7.67
N GLY A 76 -6.28 11.78 -8.43
CA GLY A 76 -5.41 12.86 -8.91
C GLY A 76 -4.59 13.49 -7.77
N LEU A 77 -3.67 14.36 -8.12
CA LEU A 77 -2.91 15.13 -7.14
C LEU A 77 -3.78 16.19 -6.49
N ARG A 78 -3.74 16.27 -5.15
CA ARG A 78 -4.51 17.19 -4.30
C ARG A 78 -3.59 18.03 -3.43
N GLU A 79 -4.04 19.25 -3.12
CA GLU A 79 -3.42 20.09 -2.11
C GLU A 79 -3.74 19.58 -0.71
N TYR A 80 -2.79 19.74 0.21
CA TYR A 80 -3.04 19.46 1.62
C TYR A 80 -3.95 20.54 2.22
N PRO A 81 -4.95 20.17 3.04
CA PRO A 81 -5.82 21.12 3.74
C PRO A 81 -5.07 22.13 4.61
N GLU A 82 -3.95 21.70 5.18
CA GLU A 82 -3.13 22.53 6.06
C GLU A 82 -1.66 22.14 5.91
N VAL A 83 -0.77 23.14 5.86
CA VAL A 83 0.68 22.96 5.75
C VAL A 83 1.35 23.85 6.79
N VAL A 84 2.10 23.27 7.71
CA VAL A 84 2.78 23.95 8.81
C VAL A 84 4.26 23.60 8.81
N LYS A 85 5.12 24.60 8.88
CA LYS A 85 6.55 24.40 9.11
C LYS A 85 6.82 24.38 10.61
N ASN A 86 7.72 23.49 11.06
CA ASN A 86 8.19 23.52 12.44
C ASN A 86 9.06 24.76 12.71
N GLU A 87 9.39 25.02 13.99
CA GLU A 87 10.16 26.18 14.40
C GLU A 87 11.58 26.22 13.76
N THR A 88 12.21 25.08 13.57
CA THR A 88 13.51 24.96 12.92
C THR A 88 13.45 25.12 11.40
N GLY A 89 12.26 24.97 10.81
CA GLY A 89 12.03 25.08 9.37
C GLY A 89 12.51 23.87 8.55
N ASP A 90 13.00 22.82 9.21
CA ASP A 90 13.52 21.59 8.59
C ASP A 90 12.44 20.51 8.37
N THR A 91 11.29 20.64 9.01
CA THR A 91 10.17 19.72 8.86
C THR A 91 8.89 20.45 8.49
N ILE A 92 8.26 20.00 7.42
CA ILE A 92 6.96 20.50 6.98
C ILE A 92 5.92 19.42 7.27
N ARG A 93 4.94 19.75 8.10
CA ARG A 93 3.81 18.94 8.45
C ARG A 93 2.63 19.30 7.56
N CYS A 94 2.11 18.32 6.84
CA CYS A 94 1.00 18.47 5.90
C CYS A 94 -0.17 17.62 6.38
N ARG A 95 -1.27 18.26 6.80
CA ARG A 95 -2.45 17.55 7.30
C ARG A 95 -3.22 16.90 6.16
N LEU A 96 -3.69 15.69 6.41
CA LEU A 96 -4.62 14.97 5.54
C LEU A 96 -6.06 15.17 6.04
N PRO A 97 -7.08 15.04 5.19
CA PRO A 97 -8.47 15.26 5.61
C PRO A 97 -8.95 14.20 6.63
N TYR A 98 -8.34 13.03 6.61
CA TYR A 98 -8.59 11.87 7.48
C TYR A 98 -7.43 10.89 7.29
N ASN A 99 -7.39 9.80 8.05
CA ASN A 99 -6.44 8.73 7.77
C ASN A 99 -6.74 8.12 6.38
N CYS A 100 -5.82 8.26 5.45
CA CYS A 100 -5.95 7.76 4.08
C CYS A 100 -4.64 7.17 3.55
N GLN A 101 -4.77 6.28 2.57
CA GLN A 101 -3.62 5.74 1.83
C GLN A 101 -3.23 6.76 0.75
N ILE A 102 -1.98 7.17 0.76
CA ILE A 102 -1.48 8.22 -0.13
C ILE A 102 -0.16 7.85 -0.80
N THR A 103 0.10 8.44 -1.95
CA THR A 103 1.44 8.65 -2.50
C THR A 103 1.80 10.12 -2.37
N PRO A 104 2.89 10.46 -1.64
CA PRO A 104 3.32 11.85 -1.46
C PRO A 104 4.03 12.37 -2.72
N TYR A 105 3.76 13.62 -3.03
CA TYR A 105 4.37 14.37 -4.13
C TYR A 105 5.11 15.60 -3.62
N LEU A 106 6.26 15.86 -4.19
CA LEU A 106 7.04 17.07 -3.95
C LEU A 106 7.42 17.77 -5.27
N HIS A 107 7.48 19.09 -5.22
CA HIS A 107 8.05 19.97 -6.25
C HIS A 107 9.02 20.91 -5.57
N VAL A 108 10.28 20.84 -5.92
CA VAL A 108 11.37 21.54 -5.23
C VAL A 108 12.41 22.06 -6.21
N LYS A 109 13.20 23.04 -5.76
CA LYS A 109 14.43 23.46 -6.40
C LYS A 109 15.58 23.28 -5.41
N ALA A 110 16.65 22.61 -5.81
CA ALA A 110 17.72 22.22 -4.91
C ALA A 110 19.04 21.99 -5.63
N PRO A 111 20.18 22.12 -4.95
CA PRO A 111 21.44 21.51 -5.39
C PRO A 111 21.34 19.98 -5.42
N ALA A 112 22.22 19.33 -6.18
CA ALA A 112 22.29 17.88 -6.25
C ALA A 112 22.79 17.25 -4.95
N GLY A 113 22.21 16.10 -4.57
CA GLY A 113 22.71 15.23 -3.49
C GLY A 113 22.10 15.49 -2.11
N LEU A 114 21.13 16.38 -1.97
CA LEU A 114 20.41 16.59 -0.72
C LEU A 114 19.33 15.51 -0.54
N LYS A 115 19.18 15.02 0.70
CA LYS A 115 18.23 13.97 1.05
C LYS A 115 16.97 14.56 1.70
N ILE A 116 15.84 14.45 1.01
CA ILE A 116 14.52 14.80 1.54
C ILE A 116 13.88 13.52 2.08
N GLY A 117 13.42 13.55 3.34
CA GLY A 117 12.67 12.48 3.97
C GLY A 117 11.17 12.68 3.82
N MET A 118 10.43 11.60 3.64
CA MET A 118 8.97 11.58 3.56
C MET A 118 8.44 10.46 4.45
N LEU A 119 7.60 10.79 5.43
CA LEU A 119 7.04 9.84 6.39
C LEU A 119 5.66 10.31 6.87
N THR A 120 4.92 9.43 7.51
CA THR A 120 3.62 9.76 8.11
C THR A 120 3.67 9.73 9.64
N ASP A 121 2.61 10.18 10.28
CA ASP A 121 2.46 10.22 11.74
C ASP A 121 2.10 8.87 12.38
N ASN A 122 1.80 7.83 11.58
CA ASN A 122 1.22 6.60 12.13
C ASN A 122 2.25 5.70 12.82
N TYR A 123 3.09 5.04 12.04
CA TYR A 123 3.90 3.94 12.55
C TYR A 123 5.40 4.21 12.46
N THR A 124 6.10 4.06 13.55
CA THR A 124 7.55 4.23 13.62
C THR A 124 8.33 2.92 13.52
N GLY A 125 7.66 1.76 13.52
CA GLY A 125 8.27 0.44 13.33
C GLY A 125 9.30 0.05 14.38
N GLY A 126 9.10 0.46 15.63
CA GLY A 126 10.01 0.16 16.72
C GLY A 126 11.18 1.14 16.87
N SER A 127 11.39 2.04 15.92
CA SER A 127 12.25 3.21 16.07
C SER A 127 11.70 4.38 15.26
N ALA A 128 11.94 5.58 15.75
CA ALA A 128 11.47 6.79 15.08
C ALA A 128 11.98 6.85 13.62
N ASN A 129 11.10 7.24 12.71
CA ASN A 129 11.44 7.51 11.30
C ASN A 129 11.93 6.32 10.47
N ASN A 130 11.68 5.08 10.89
CA ASN A 130 12.14 3.92 10.12
C ASN A 130 11.19 3.54 8.97
N VAL A 131 9.89 3.92 9.02
CA VAL A 131 8.95 3.77 7.90
C VAL A 131 8.93 5.09 7.13
N ARG A 132 9.63 5.15 6.02
CA ARG A 132 9.83 6.39 5.26
C ARG A 132 10.20 6.13 3.81
N ALA A 133 9.99 7.15 2.97
CA ALA A 133 10.66 7.29 1.69
C ALA A 133 11.76 8.37 1.74
N GLU A 134 12.73 8.27 0.87
CA GLU A 134 13.83 9.22 0.74
C GLU A 134 14.00 9.62 -0.73
N TYR A 135 14.15 10.92 -0.95
CA TYR A 135 14.44 11.49 -2.27
C TYR A 135 15.80 12.18 -2.26
N ILE A 136 16.70 11.75 -3.14
CA ILE A 136 18.00 12.41 -3.32
C ILE A 136 17.89 13.34 -4.52
N THR A 137 18.11 14.62 -4.29
CA THR A 137 17.94 15.67 -5.29
C THR A 137 18.98 15.60 -6.42
N ARG A 138 18.57 15.97 -7.63
CA ARG A 138 19.46 16.40 -8.70
C ARG A 138 19.58 17.94 -8.68
N GLU A 139 20.42 18.52 -9.52
CA GLU A 139 20.55 19.96 -9.64
C GLU A 139 19.28 20.60 -10.26
N GLY A 140 18.83 21.71 -9.67
CA GLY A 140 17.78 22.55 -10.19
C GLY A 140 16.36 22.16 -9.77
N GLU A 141 15.38 22.58 -10.57
CA GLU A 141 13.96 22.34 -10.34
C GLU A 141 13.58 20.90 -10.72
N GLN A 142 12.78 20.26 -9.86
CA GLN A 142 12.44 18.86 -9.99
C GLN A 142 11.16 18.49 -9.23
N SER A 143 10.45 17.50 -9.75
CA SER A 143 9.25 16.94 -9.10
C SER A 143 9.38 15.44 -8.95
N TYR A 144 8.78 14.91 -7.90
CA TYR A 144 8.75 13.48 -7.63
C TYR A 144 7.47 13.07 -6.91
N GLU A 145 6.87 11.98 -7.34
CA GLU A 145 5.82 11.28 -6.61
C GLU A 145 6.36 9.91 -6.17
N ASN A 146 6.29 9.62 -4.88
CA ASN A 146 6.76 8.33 -4.38
C ASN A 146 5.78 7.21 -4.73
N PHE A 147 6.27 6.11 -5.31
CA PHE A 147 5.42 4.97 -5.66
C PHE A 147 5.02 4.10 -4.46
N GLY A 148 5.82 4.10 -3.40
CA GLY A 148 5.46 3.44 -2.15
C GLY A 148 4.36 4.22 -1.44
N TRP A 149 3.18 3.59 -1.30
CA TRP A 149 2.09 4.23 -0.58
C TRP A 149 2.31 4.19 0.93
N MET A 150 1.78 5.19 1.60
CA MET A 150 1.79 5.33 3.05
C MET A 150 0.38 5.67 3.52
N ASN A 151 0.10 5.51 4.82
CA ASN A 151 -1.14 5.97 5.41
C ASN A 151 -0.87 6.80 6.66
N GLY A 152 -1.75 7.72 6.94
CA GLY A 152 -1.64 8.61 8.09
C GLY A 152 -2.71 9.67 8.10
N HIS A 153 -2.69 10.49 9.16
CA HIS A 153 -3.46 11.73 9.27
C HIS A 153 -2.61 12.93 8.84
N GLU A 154 -1.28 12.77 8.87
CA GLU A 154 -0.33 13.80 8.49
C GLU A 154 0.81 13.21 7.68
N MET A 155 1.28 13.97 6.70
CA MET A 155 2.49 13.71 5.96
C MET A 155 3.59 14.66 6.42
N LEU A 156 4.76 14.14 6.73
CA LEU A 156 5.92 14.87 7.20
C LEU A 156 7.01 14.86 6.13
N TYR A 157 7.42 16.05 5.70
CA TYR A 157 8.56 16.22 4.81
C TYR A 157 9.74 16.78 5.59
N VAL A 158 10.82 16.02 5.68
CA VAL A 158 12.08 16.46 6.31
C VAL A 158 12.93 17.10 5.21
N ILE A 159 13.06 18.41 5.28
CA ILE A 159 13.65 19.25 4.22
C ILE A 159 15.00 19.78 4.70
N PRO A 160 16.13 19.35 4.13
CA PRO A 160 17.43 19.89 4.50
C PRO A 160 17.62 21.33 4.02
N ALA A 161 18.54 22.04 4.67
CA ALA A 161 18.92 23.39 4.24
C ALA A 161 19.38 23.39 2.77
N GLY A 162 19.02 24.44 2.04
CA GLY A 162 19.34 24.59 0.61
C GLY A 162 18.27 24.06 -0.34
N VAL A 163 17.18 23.48 0.16
CA VAL A 163 16.02 23.11 -0.65
C VAL A 163 14.96 24.20 -0.59
N GLU A 164 14.57 24.72 -1.75
CA GLU A 164 13.41 25.60 -1.93
C GLU A 164 12.19 24.73 -2.27
N VAL A 165 11.15 24.76 -1.43
CA VAL A 165 9.91 24.01 -1.65
C VAL A 165 8.97 24.86 -2.49
N LEU A 166 8.64 24.38 -3.69
CA LEU A 166 7.74 25.04 -4.65
C LEU A 166 6.30 24.52 -4.53
N GLY A 167 6.13 23.26 -4.12
CA GLY A 167 4.82 22.66 -3.90
C GLY A 167 4.89 21.29 -3.25
N LEU A 168 3.92 20.99 -2.40
CA LEU A 168 3.72 19.69 -1.78
C LEU A 168 2.28 19.26 -2.01
N LYS A 169 2.08 18.05 -2.50
CA LYS A 169 0.76 17.48 -2.81
C LYS A 169 0.71 16.03 -2.40
N TYR A 170 -0.47 15.46 -2.44
CA TYR A 170 -0.67 14.02 -2.28
C TYR A 170 -1.67 13.49 -3.31
N ARG A 171 -1.57 12.20 -3.60
CA ARG A 171 -2.59 11.45 -4.30
C ARG A 171 -3.20 10.45 -3.33
N GLU A 172 -4.50 10.53 -3.10
CA GLU A 172 -5.20 9.49 -2.38
C GLU A 172 -5.38 8.28 -3.28
N THR A 173 -4.96 7.13 -2.78
CA THR A 173 -5.09 5.83 -3.45
C THR A 173 -5.89 4.88 -2.55
N GLY A 174 -5.81 3.59 -2.79
CA GLY A 174 -6.47 2.57 -1.99
C GLY A 174 -7.39 1.71 -2.82
N TYR A 175 -8.14 0.85 -2.17
CA TYR A 175 -9.08 -0.02 -2.85
C TYR A 175 -10.21 0.81 -3.49
N ASN A 176 -10.60 0.47 -4.72
CA ASN A 176 -11.62 1.23 -5.44
C ASN A 176 -13.03 0.76 -5.08
N ALA A 177 -13.40 0.99 -3.83
CA ALA A 177 -14.77 0.88 -3.33
C ALA A 177 -15.14 2.14 -2.56
N ASP A 178 -16.43 2.38 -2.39
CA ASP A 178 -16.95 3.49 -1.60
C ASP A 178 -17.60 2.97 -0.33
N ILE A 179 -17.46 3.72 0.77
CA ILE A 179 -18.22 3.51 1.99
C ILE A 179 -19.65 3.98 1.71
N LYS A 180 -20.59 3.04 1.57
CA LYS A 180 -22.00 3.29 1.26
C LYS A 180 -22.94 2.95 2.40
N GLY A 181 -22.50 2.08 3.31
CA GLY A 181 -23.25 1.79 4.52
C GLY A 181 -23.38 3.03 5.39
N THR A 182 -24.46 3.12 6.10
CA THR A 182 -24.74 4.22 7.04
C THR A 182 -25.31 3.66 8.34
N PHE A 183 -24.92 4.25 9.43
CA PHE A 183 -25.49 3.95 10.74
C PHE A 183 -25.65 5.25 11.53
N THR A 184 -26.81 5.44 12.12
CA THR A 184 -27.11 6.55 13.03
C THR A 184 -27.98 6.04 14.17
N CYS A 185 -27.78 6.57 15.36
CA CYS A 185 -28.63 6.37 16.52
C CYS A 185 -28.63 7.63 17.38
N ASP A 186 -29.41 7.63 18.45
CA ASP A 186 -29.52 8.73 19.40
C ASP A 186 -28.27 8.92 20.26
N ASP A 187 -27.41 7.90 20.37
CA ASP A 187 -26.11 8.03 20.99
C ASP A 187 -25.03 8.37 19.94
N ALA A 188 -24.49 9.57 20.03
CA ALA A 188 -23.44 10.06 19.13
C ALA A 188 -22.17 9.22 19.16
N PHE A 189 -21.86 8.56 20.31
CA PHE A 189 -20.69 7.69 20.42
C PHE A 189 -20.75 6.53 19.43
N PHE A 190 -21.87 5.81 19.34
CA PHE A 190 -22.00 4.67 18.44
C PHE A 190 -22.03 5.10 16.96
N THR A 191 -22.64 6.26 16.67
CA THR A 191 -22.59 6.84 15.31
C THR A 191 -21.15 7.13 14.88
N GLU A 192 -20.36 7.72 15.77
CA GLU A 192 -18.95 8.02 15.47
C GLU A 192 -18.09 6.74 15.44
N LEU A 193 -18.33 5.79 16.34
CA LEU A 193 -17.67 4.49 16.36
C LEU A 193 -17.84 3.77 15.01
N TRP A 194 -19.07 3.74 14.50
CA TRP A 194 -19.33 3.11 13.20
C TRP A 194 -18.54 3.77 12.06
N LYS A 195 -18.51 5.11 12.01
CA LYS A 195 -17.73 5.84 10.99
C LYS A 195 -16.25 5.51 11.04
N ARG A 196 -15.69 5.45 12.25
CA ARG A 196 -14.28 5.09 12.46
C ARG A 196 -14.00 3.64 12.08
N SER A 197 -14.87 2.71 12.44
CA SER A 197 -14.75 1.30 12.08
C SER A 197 -14.80 1.10 10.58
N ALA A 198 -15.77 1.70 9.89
CA ALA A 198 -15.85 1.64 8.43
C ALA A 198 -14.62 2.25 7.74
N ARG A 199 -14.05 3.32 8.33
CA ARG A 199 -12.80 3.89 7.81
C ARG A 199 -11.60 2.99 8.09
N THR A 200 -11.52 2.36 9.25
CA THR A 200 -10.48 1.39 9.59
C THR A 200 -10.48 0.22 8.63
N LEU A 201 -11.65 -0.38 8.39
CA LEU A 201 -11.80 -1.41 7.37
C LEU A 201 -11.27 -0.96 6.01
N TYR A 202 -11.65 0.25 5.56
CA TYR A 202 -11.23 0.74 4.25
C TYR A 202 -9.71 0.91 4.12
N ILE A 203 -9.01 1.36 5.14
CA ILE A 203 -7.54 1.56 5.09
C ILE A 203 -6.75 0.26 5.21
N THR A 204 -7.39 -0.84 5.60
CA THR A 204 -6.79 -2.19 5.59
C THR A 204 -7.07 -2.95 4.28
N MET A 205 -7.60 -2.28 3.27
CA MET A 205 -7.93 -2.87 1.97
C MET A 205 -7.07 -2.28 0.86
N ARG A 206 -6.50 -3.16 0.03
CA ARG A 206 -5.80 -2.77 -1.20
C ARG A 206 -5.87 -3.88 -2.25
N ASP A 207 -4.81 -4.64 -2.51
CA ASP A 207 -4.84 -5.85 -3.35
C ASP A 207 -5.28 -7.09 -2.57
N ASN A 208 -5.22 -7.00 -1.27
CA ASN A 208 -5.68 -7.97 -0.28
C ASN A 208 -6.19 -7.22 0.96
N TYR A 209 -6.89 -7.92 1.82
CA TYR A 209 -7.08 -7.45 3.19
C TYR A 209 -5.75 -7.43 3.93
N MET A 210 -5.61 -6.55 4.90
CA MET A 210 -4.37 -6.37 5.66
C MET A 210 -4.69 -6.29 7.14
N ASP A 211 -4.02 -7.10 7.95
CA ASP A 211 -4.05 -7.02 9.41
C ASP A 211 -3.79 -5.61 9.93
N CYS A 212 -2.94 -4.89 9.23
CA CYS A 212 -2.65 -3.48 9.49
C CYS A 212 -2.04 -2.82 8.25
N PRO A 213 -2.25 -1.50 8.04
CA PRO A 213 -1.69 -0.80 6.88
C PRO A 213 -0.23 -0.37 7.08
N ASP A 214 0.33 -0.55 8.27
CA ASP A 214 1.60 0.09 8.68
C ASP A 214 2.75 -0.88 8.94
N ARG A 215 2.50 -2.08 9.41
CA ARG A 215 3.56 -3.00 9.81
C ARG A 215 3.71 -4.17 8.85
N GLU A 216 2.72 -5.04 8.80
CA GLU A 216 2.81 -6.32 8.08
C GLU A 216 2.19 -6.25 6.70
N ARG A 217 1.07 -5.55 6.55
CA ARG A 217 0.28 -5.48 5.31
C ARG A 217 -0.03 -6.86 4.77
N ALA A 218 -0.36 -7.79 5.66
CA ALA A 218 -0.50 -9.20 5.35
C ALA A 218 -1.94 -9.67 5.56
N GLN A 219 -2.39 -10.55 4.68
CA GLN A 219 -3.72 -11.14 4.74
C GLN A 219 -3.74 -12.31 5.69
N TRP A 220 -3.72 -12.00 7.00
CA TRP A 220 -3.93 -12.99 8.04
C TRP A 220 -5.40 -13.41 8.06
N TRP A 221 -5.64 -14.70 8.05
CA TRP A 221 -7.00 -15.23 8.00
C TRP A 221 -7.88 -14.76 9.17
N GLY A 222 -7.31 -14.65 10.35
CA GLY A 222 -8.03 -14.17 11.55
C GLY A 222 -8.54 -12.75 11.43
N ASP A 223 -7.79 -11.90 10.74
CA ASP A 223 -8.17 -10.52 10.45
C ASP A 223 -9.15 -10.50 9.27
N GLU A 224 -8.80 -11.16 8.18
CA GLU A 224 -9.61 -11.21 6.95
C GLU A 224 -11.04 -11.69 7.19
N VAL A 225 -11.24 -12.71 8.02
CA VAL A 225 -12.57 -13.27 8.28
C VAL A 225 -13.51 -12.26 8.95
N ASN A 226 -12.99 -11.33 9.71
CA ASN A 226 -13.76 -10.22 10.27
C ASN A 226 -13.99 -9.14 9.21
N GLU A 227 -12.94 -8.72 8.51
CA GLU A 227 -12.99 -7.67 7.50
C GLU A 227 -13.96 -8.00 6.36
N LEU A 228 -13.96 -9.23 5.86
CA LEU A 228 -14.88 -9.64 4.80
C LEU A 228 -16.35 -9.59 5.24
N GLY A 229 -16.64 -9.92 6.51
CA GLY A 229 -17.99 -9.80 7.07
C GLY A 229 -18.44 -8.35 7.18
N GLU A 230 -17.56 -7.47 7.65
CA GLU A 230 -17.81 -6.04 7.81
C GLU A 230 -18.03 -5.33 6.47
N ALA A 231 -17.34 -5.78 5.41
CA ALA A 231 -17.42 -5.20 4.08
C ALA A 231 -18.85 -5.19 3.51
N PHE A 232 -19.68 -6.20 3.82
CA PHE A 232 -21.07 -6.27 3.37
C PHE A 232 -21.96 -5.19 3.97
N TYR A 233 -21.62 -4.68 5.14
CA TYR A 233 -22.36 -3.62 5.81
C TYR A 233 -21.86 -2.23 5.47
N ALA A 234 -20.56 -2.10 5.25
CA ALA A 234 -19.91 -0.81 5.12
C ALA A 234 -19.69 -0.35 3.67
N LEU A 235 -19.43 -1.28 2.75
CA LEU A 235 -18.94 -0.96 1.41
C LEU A 235 -19.97 -1.24 0.30
N ASP A 236 -19.74 -0.64 -0.85
CA ASP A 236 -20.44 -1.03 -2.08
C ASP A 236 -19.99 -2.41 -2.59
N PRO A 237 -20.70 -3.02 -3.56
CA PRO A 237 -20.41 -4.38 -4.04
C PRO A 237 -18.98 -4.60 -4.57
N ARG A 238 -18.25 -3.55 -4.95
CA ARG A 238 -16.85 -3.68 -5.33
C ARG A 238 -15.99 -4.14 -4.15
N GLY A 239 -16.34 -3.73 -2.92
CA GLY A 239 -15.66 -4.19 -1.71
C GLY A 239 -15.76 -5.71 -1.51
N TRP A 240 -16.87 -6.32 -1.91
CA TRP A 240 -17.09 -7.76 -1.78
C TRP A 240 -16.20 -8.60 -2.72
N GLN A 241 -15.78 -8.03 -3.86
CA GLN A 241 -14.85 -8.70 -4.77
C GLN A 241 -13.51 -9.02 -4.11
N LEU A 242 -13.08 -8.19 -3.15
CA LEU A 242 -11.86 -8.46 -2.38
C LEU A 242 -12.03 -9.67 -1.48
N ALA A 243 -13.21 -9.83 -0.85
CA ALA A 243 -13.54 -11.00 -0.04
C ALA A 243 -13.50 -12.30 -0.86
N VAL A 244 -14.10 -12.29 -2.04
CA VAL A 244 -14.03 -13.43 -2.98
C VAL A 244 -12.59 -13.75 -3.34
N LYS A 245 -11.78 -12.74 -3.67
CA LYS A 245 -10.37 -12.91 -3.99
C LYS A 245 -9.61 -13.57 -2.83
N GLY A 246 -9.79 -13.08 -1.61
CA GLY A 246 -9.12 -13.62 -0.43
C GLY A 246 -9.46 -15.09 -0.17
N ILE A 247 -10.73 -15.46 -0.30
CA ILE A 247 -11.17 -16.85 -0.22
C ILE A 247 -10.47 -17.73 -1.27
N TYR A 248 -10.41 -17.30 -2.54
CA TYR A 248 -9.70 -18.04 -3.57
C TYR A 248 -8.19 -18.11 -3.31
N GLU A 249 -7.60 -17.10 -2.74
CA GLU A 249 -6.18 -17.14 -2.34
C GLU A 249 -5.96 -18.18 -1.23
N LEU A 250 -6.82 -18.23 -0.22
CA LEU A 250 -6.73 -19.24 0.81
C LEU A 250 -6.80 -20.67 0.20
N MET A 251 -7.74 -20.90 -0.72
CA MET A 251 -7.89 -22.18 -1.41
C MET A 251 -6.67 -22.53 -2.27
N ASN A 252 -6.22 -21.57 -3.08
CA ASN A 252 -5.12 -21.77 -4.03
C ASN A 252 -3.76 -21.96 -3.35
N TRP A 253 -3.61 -21.51 -2.12
CA TRP A 253 -2.40 -21.71 -1.31
C TRP A 253 -2.47 -22.96 -0.42
N GLN A 254 -3.54 -23.75 -0.52
CA GLN A 254 -3.61 -25.03 0.17
C GLN A 254 -2.47 -25.93 -0.31
N ARG A 255 -1.76 -26.52 0.64
CA ARG A 255 -0.66 -27.44 0.36
C ARG A 255 -1.17 -28.79 -0.16
N ALA A 256 -0.31 -29.53 -0.85
CA ALA A 256 -0.63 -30.86 -1.37
C ALA A 256 -1.03 -31.86 -0.28
N ASP A 257 -0.61 -31.65 0.97
CA ASP A 257 -0.98 -32.44 2.14
C ASP A 257 -2.32 -31.98 2.79
N GLY A 258 -3.02 -31.02 2.16
CA GLY A 258 -4.29 -30.49 2.63
C GLY A 258 -4.18 -29.37 3.67
N ILE A 259 -2.97 -29.01 4.10
CA ILE A 259 -2.77 -27.97 5.10
C ILE A 259 -3.10 -26.60 4.50
N ILE A 260 -3.86 -25.81 5.24
CA ILE A 260 -4.17 -24.40 4.96
C ILE A 260 -3.18 -23.52 5.70
N ALA A 261 -2.67 -22.51 5.04
CA ALA A 261 -1.65 -21.60 5.56
C ALA A 261 -2.16 -20.16 5.65
N SER A 262 -1.56 -19.37 6.54
CA SER A 262 -1.81 -17.95 6.73
C SER A 262 -0.53 -17.25 7.22
N PRO A 263 -0.27 -16.01 6.79
CA PRO A 263 -1.01 -15.21 5.82
C PRO A 263 -0.80 -15.69 4.39
N VAL A 264 -1.76 -15.46 3.53
CA VAL A 264 -1.66 -15.74 2.09
C VAL A 264 -2.30 -14.58 1.31
N PRO A 265 -1.72 -14.14 0.15
CA PRO A 265 -0.44 -14.63 -0.39
C PRO A 265 0.75 -14.27 0.50
N SER A 266 1.78 -15.09 0.46
CA SER A 266 3.00 -14.90 1.23
C SER A 266 4.19 -15.50 0.51
N ALA A 267 5.40 -14.94 0.69
CA ALA A 267 6.59 -15.49 0.07
C ALA A 267 7.10 -16.72 0.84
N ASN A 268 7.70 -16.51 2.00
CA ASN A 268 8.46 -17.55 2.72
C ASN A 268 8.10 -17.68 4.20
N TRP A 269 7.03 -17.08 4.65
CA TRP A 269 6.70 -17.02 6.07
C TRP A 269 5.25 -17.33 6.43
N CYS A 270 4.45 -17.79 5.46
CA CYS A 270 3.16 -18.37 5.77
C CYS A 270 3.33 -19.57 6.71
N LYS A 271 2.45 -19.67 7.66
CA LYS A 271 2.43 -20.75 8.64
C LYS A 271 1.15 -21.54 8.52
N GLU A 272 1.20 -22.77 8.99
CA GLU A 272 0.01 -23.58 9.15
C GLU A 272 -1.04 -22.83 9.97
N LEU A 273 -2.28 -22.81 9.48
CA LEU A 273 -3.37 -22.16 10.18
C LEU A 273 -3.66 -22.90 11.48
N PRO A 274 -3.64 -22.23 12.64
CA PRO A 274 -3.92 -22.88 13.91
C PRO A 274 -5.28 -23.59 13.92
N LEU A 275 -5.37 -24.75 14.58
CA LEU A 275 -6.59 -25.53 14.65
C LEU A 275 -7.82 -24.72 15.10
N GLN A 276 -7.61 -23.80 16.04
CA GLN A 276 -8.66 -22.91 16.53
C GLN A 276 -9.22 -21.98 15.44
N MET A 277 -8.43 -21.71 14.41
CA MET A 277 -8.83 -20.86 13.29
C MET A 277 -9.49 -21.64 12.16
N LEU A 278 -9.33 -22.96 12.09
CA LEU A 278 -9.92 -23.78 11.03
C LEU A 278 -11.45 -23.70 11.00
N ALA A 279 -12.09 -23.61 12.17
CA ALA A 279 -13.54 -23.45 12.25
C ALA A 279 -14.04 -22.17 11.58
N SER A 280 -13.20 -21.12 11.58
CA SER A 280 -13.55 -19.83 10.94
C SER A 280 -13.50 -19.90 9.40
N VAL A 281 -12.81 -20.85 8.81
CA VAL A 281 -12.72 -21.01 7.36
C VAL A 281 -14.10 -21.25 6.75
N GLY A 282 -14.82 -22.23 7.24
CA GLY A 282 -16.16 -22.56 6.73
C GLY A 282 -17.21 -21.55 7.15
N TRP A 283 -17.41 -21.37 8.45
CA TRP A 283 -18.55 -20.64 8.98
C TRP A 283 -18.42 -19.12 8.81
N TYR A 284 -17.31 -18.54 9.21
CA TYR A 284 -17.14 -17.08 9.14
C TYR A 284 -16.60 -16.60 7.79
N GLY A 285 -15.87 -17.43 7.06
CA GLY A 285 -15.31 -17.11 5.75
C GLY A 285 -16.26 -17.47 4.61
N PHE A 286 -16.25 -18.71 4.19
CA PHE A 286 -16.97 -19.19 3.00
C PHE A 286 -18.48 -19.03 3.12
N TYR A 287 -19.05 -19.39 4.26
CA TYR A 287 -20.50 -19.26 4.48
C TYR A 287 -20.94 -17.80 4.46
N THR A 288 -20.22 -16.92 5.16
CA THR A 288 -20.53 -15.48 5.17
C THR A 288 -20.48 -14.91 3.76
N GLN A 289 -19.43 -15.21 3.01
CA GLN A 289 -19.31 -14.77 1.62
C GLN A 289 -20.48 -15.26 0.77
N ALA A 290 -20.81 -16.57 0.82
CA ALA A 290 -21.91 -17.14 0.06
C ALA A 290 -23.26 -16.53 0.45
N PHE A 291 -23.49 -16.38 1.75
CA PHE A 291 -24.76 -15.89 2.29
C PHE A 291 -25.05 -14.45 1.86
N TYR A 292 -24.06 -13.56 1.96
CA TYR A 292 -24.25 -12.14 1.64
C TYR A 292 -24.14 -11.83 0.14
N SER A 293 -23.27 -12.50 -0.60
CA SER A 293 -23.09 -12.26 -2.03
C SER A 293 -24.09 -13.02 -2.91
N GLY A 294 -24.63 -14.14 -2.42
CA GLY A 294 -25.39 -15.08 -3.23
C GLY A 294 -24.54 -15.86 -4.24
N ASP A 295 -23.23 -15.73 -4.18
CA ASP A 295 -22.28 -16.46 -5.01
C ASP A 295 -21.82 -17.73 -4.31
N TYR A 296 -22.22 -18.87 -4.87
CA TYR A 296 -21.88 -20.21 -4.40
C TYR A 296 -20.86 -20.91 -5.32
N SER A 297 -20.25 -20.19 -6.26
CA SER A 297 -19.37 -20.79 -7.29
C SER A 297 -18.13 -21.47 -6.73
N PHE A 298 -17.72 -21.13 -5.52
CA PHE A 298 -16.59 -21.75 -4.81
C PHE A 298 -17.01 -22.93 -3.90
N VAL A 299 -18.29 -23.24 -3.82
CA VAL A 299 -18.79 -24.43 -3.10
C VAL A 299 -18.74 -25.62 -4.03
N PRO A 300 -18.13 -26.75 -3.66
CA PRO A 300 -18.03 -27.95 -4.49
C PRO A 300 -19.37 -28.54 -4.90
#